data_fe238808d342bed722be706e819a521b
#
_entry.id   fe238808d342bed722be706e819a521b
#
_cell.length_a   1.000
_cell.length_b   1.000
_cell.length_c   1.000
_cell.angle_alpha   90.00
_cell.angle_beta   90.00
_cell.angle_gamma   90.00
#
_symmetry.space_group_name_H-M   'P 1'
#
loop_
_entity.id
_entity.type
_entity.pdbx_description
1 polymer ?
#
loop_
_entity_poly.entity_id
_entity_poly.type
_entity_poly.pdbx_seq_one_letter_code
_entity_poly.pdbx_strand_id
1 'polypeptide(L)' 'MSNNIKTGDIVRFAVVIESCDENTRFVVIDDYGPNCNRCKVQLICDLPIPTTYVYFKEDLEVVDGM' A
#
# COMPACT_ATOMS: atom_id res chain seq x y z
N MET A 1 -6.97 4.07 15.40
CA MET A 1 -6.08 2.92 15.22
C MET A 1 -4.94 3.26 14.31
N SER A 2 -3.77 3.05 14.78
CA SER A 2 -2.61 3.29 13.93
C SER A 2 -2.44 2.12 12.97
N ASN A 3 -2.13 2.43 11.73
CA ASN A 3 -1.79 1.42 10.76
C ASN A 3 -0.30 1.14 10.89
N ASN A 4 0.03 -0.01 11.44
CA ASN A 4 1.43 -0.42 11.58
C ASN A 4 1.98 -0.93 10.26
N ILE A 5 1.96 -0.06 9.27
CA ILE A 5 2.44 -0.42 7.94
C ILE A 5 3.96 -0.36 7.94
N LYS A 6 4.58 -1.42 7.46
CA LYS A 6 6.04 -1.55 7.41
C LYS A 6 6.47 -1.98 6.03
N THR A 7 7.71 -1.69 5.70
CA THR A 7 8.31 -2.15 4.46
C THR A 7 8.17 -3.66 4.33
N GLY A 8 7.69 -4.10 3.18
CA GLY A 8 7.44 -5.50 2.90
C GLY A 8 5.99 -5.93 3.09
N ASP A 9 5.18 -5.11 3.71
CA ASP A 9 3.76 -5.44 3.90
C ASP A 9 3.00 -5.33 2.60
N ILE A 10 2.00 -6.18 2.46
CA ILE A 10 1.05 -6.09 1.37
C ILE A 10 -0.14 -5.28 1.88
N VAL A 11 -0.50 -4.25 1.13
CA VAL A 11 -1.57 -3.33 1.53
C VAL A 11 -2.58 -3.16 0.41
N ARG A 12 -3.73 -2.66 0.79
CA ARG A 12 -4.79 -2.26 -0.15
C ARG A 12 -5.40 -0.95 0.34
N PHE A 13 -6.18 -0.31 -0.48
CA PHE A 13 -6.94 0.86 -0.02
C PHE A 13 -7.96 0.42 1.03
N ALA A 14 -7.99 1.14 2.13
CA ALA A 14 -8.94 0.88 3.21
C ALA A 14 -10.38 1.14 2.77
N VAL A 15 -10.55 2.07 1.83
CA VAL A 15 -11.85 2.39 1.26
C VAL A 15 -11.81 2.07 -0.23
N VAL A 16 -12.77 1.28 -0.71
CA VAL A 16 -12.87 0.96 -2.13
C VAL A 16 -13.38 2.20 -2.88
N ILE A 17 -12.58 2.63 -3.85
CA ILE A 17 -12.92 3.76 -4.71
C ILE A 17 -13.35 3.21 -6.06
N GLU A 18 -14.36 3.81 -6.68
CA GLU A 18 -14.89 3.31 -7.95
C GLU A 18 -13.82 3.13 -9.02
N SER A 19 -12.81 3.98 -9.02
CA SER A 19 -11.74 3.90 -10.01
C SER A 19 -10.71 2.83 -9.69
N CYS A 20 -10.80 2.21 -8.51
CA CYS A 20 -9.85 1.19 -8.09
C CYS A 20 -10.53 -0.16 -7.95
N ASP A 21 -9.89 -1.16 -8.52
CA ASP A 21 -10.35 -2.54 -8.36
C ASP A 21 -10.15 -2.96 -6.91
N GLU A 22 -11.16 -3.60 -6.33
CA GLU A 22 -11.05 -4.11 -4.96
C GLU A 22 -9.97 -5.19 -4.83
N ASN A 23 -9.54 -5.74 -5.96
CA ASN A 23 -8.46 -6.74 -5.98
C ASN A 23 -7.08 -6.11 -6.11
N THR A 24 -7.00 -4.79 -6.19
CA THR A 24 -5.72 -4.11 -6.30
C THR A 24 -4.93 -4.26 -5.02
N ARG A 25 -3.67 -4.64 -5.15
CA ARG A 25 -2.76 -4.81 -4.01
C ARG A 25 -1.46 -4.11 -4.29
N PHE A 26 -0.82 -3.67 -3.23
CA PHE A 26 0.47 -3.01 -3.29
C PHE A 26 1.42 -3.63 -2.28
N VAL A 27 2.70 -3.57 -2.57
CA VAL A 27 3.73 -3.92 -1.58
C VAL A 27 4.42 -2.62 -1.12
N VAL A 28 4.57 -2.48 0.18
CA VAL A 28 5.25 -1.32 0.74
C VAL A 28 6.75 -1.49 0.55
N ILE A 29 7.36 -0.58 -0.20
CA ILE A 29 8.79 -0.62 -0.47
C ILE A 29 9.57 0.34 0.42
N ASP A 30 8.91 1.35 0.98
CA ASP A 30 9.54 2.25 1.93
C ASP A 30 8.45 2.87 2.82
N ASP A 31 8.50 2.58 4.10
CA ASP A 31 7.51 3.11 5.04
C ASP A 31 7.88 4.49 5.59
N TYR A 32 9.03 5.01 5.20
CA TYR A 32 9.54 6.31 5.64
C TYR A 32 9.65 6.49 7.15
N GLY A 33 9.57 5.38 7.89
CA GLY A 33 9.73 5.42 9.34
C GLY A 33 8.44 5.73 10.10
N PRO A 34 8.47 5.56 11.43
CA PRO A 34 7.27 5.69 12.26
C PRO A 34 6.73 7.10 12.39
N ASN A 35 7.54 8.11 12.09
CA ASN A 35 7.14 9.51 12.22
C ASN A 35 6.53 10.08 10.95
N CYS A 36 6.48 9.30 9.88
CA CYS A 36 5.91 9.74 8.62
C CYS A 36 4.58 9.04 8.40
N ASN A 37 3.58 9.80 8.00
CA ASN A 37 2.25 9.26 7.73
C ASN A 37 2.07 8.79 6.29
N ARG A 38 3.15 8.81 5.51
CA ARG A 38 3.13 8.37 4.11
C ARG A 38 4.05 7.17 3.93
N CYS A 39 3.83 6.43 2.85
CA CYS A 39 4.69 5.33 2.48
C CYS A 39 4.74 5.21 0.97
N LYS A 40 5.84 4.64 0.50
CA LYS A 40 6.02 4.37 -0.92
C LYS A 40 5.64 2.92 -1.18
N VAL A 41 4.78 2.72 -2.15
CA VAL A 41 4.25 1.40 -2.48
C VAL A 41 4.47 1.11 -3.95
N GLN A 42 4.54 -0.17 -4.28
CA GLN A 42 4.65 -0.63 -5.65
C GLN A 42 3.42 -1.46 -5.98
N LEU A 43 2.79 -1.17 -7.11
CA LEU A 43 1.62 -1.91 -7.56
C LEU A 43 2.03 -3.36 -7.90
N ILE A 44 1.29 -4.30 -7.35
CA ILE A 44 1.48 -5.72 -7.65
C ILE A 44 0.64 -6.06 -8.88
N CYS A 45 1.31 -6.25 -10.00
CA CYS A 45 0.65 -6.60 -11.26
C CYS A 45 1.66 -7.25 -12.20
N ASP A 46 1.16 -7.74 -13.32
CA ASP A 46 1.99 -8.44 -14.30
C ASP A 46 2.67 -7.51 -15.31
N LEU A 47 2.74 -6.23 -15.01
CA LEU A 47 3.39 -5.28 -15.90
C LEU A 47 4.90 -5.44 -15.85
N PRO A 48 5.59 -5.31 -16.99
CA PRO A 48 7.04 -5.43 -17.04
C PRO A 48 7.76 -4.29 -16.33
N ILE A 49 7.11 -3.13 -16.22
CA ILE A 49 7.68 -1.97 -15.56
C ILE A 49 6.93 -1.74 -14.25
N PRO A 50 7.60 -1.86 -13.09
CA PRO A 50 6.93 -1.62 -11.82
C PRO A 50 6.49 -0.16 -11.71
N THR A 51 5.28 0.03 -11.20
CA THR A 51 4.73 1.36 -10.96
C THR A 51 4.70 1.61 -9.46
N THR A 52 5.29 2.72 -9.04
CA THR A 52 5.34 3.08 -7.62
C THR A 52 4.51 4.33 -7.36
N TYR A 53 3.98 4.40 -6.15
CA TYR A 53 3.15 5.52 -5.70
C TYR A 53 3.51 5.86 -4.27
N VAL A 54 3.17 7.08 -3.87
CA VAL A 54 3.27 7.49 -2.47
C VAL A 54 1.86 7.78 -1.98
N TYR A 55 1.44 7.09 -0.94
CA TYR A 55 0.11 7.24 -0.36
C TYR A 55 0.21 7.48 1.13
N PHE A 56 -0.84 8.06 1.71
CA PHE A 56 -0.94 8.16 3.16
C PHE A 56 -1.20 6.80 3.77
N LYS A 57 -0.52 6.50 4.85
CA LYS A 57 -0.71 5.23 5.56
C LYS A 57 -2.15 5.06 6.03
N GLU A 58 -2.80 6.16 6.40
CA GLU A 58 -4.20 6.10 6.86
C GLU A 58 -5.17 5.66 5.78
N ASP A 59 -4.80 5.80 4.52
CA ASP A 59 -5.64 5.39 3.40
C ASP A 59 -5.46 3.92 3.04
N LEU A 60 -4.54 3.25 3.70
CA LEU A 60 -4.18 1.88 3.39
C LEU A 60 -4.42 0.99 4.60
N GLU A 61 -4.66 -0.28 4.33
CA GLU A 61 -4.70 -1.30 5.37
C GLU A 61 -3.85 -2.48 4.97
N VAL A 62 -3.23 -3.11 5.95
CA VAL A 62 -2.41 -4.29 5.71
C VAL A 62 -3.33 -5.45 5.39
N VAL A 63 -3.05 -6.12 4.28
CA VAL A 63 -3.75 -7.34 3.92
C VAL A 63 -2.93 -8.49 4.46
N ASP A 64 -3.54 -9.28 5.31
CA ASP A 64 -2.91 -10.50 5.77
C ASP A 64 -2.96 -11.49 4.61
N GLY A 65 -1.92 -11.48 3.82
CA GLY A 65 -1.89 -12.18 2.56
C GLY A 65 -1.55 -13.65 2.65
N MET A 66 -1.59 -14.12 3.81
CA MET A 66 -1.23 -15.53 4.00
C MET A 66 -2.29 -16.47 3.50
#